data_4087cc42e9c04b4cad5d4063b7680afa
#
_entry.id   4087cc42e9c04b4cad5d4063b7680afa
#
_cell.length_a   1.000
_cell.length_b   1.000
_cell.length_c   1.000
_cell.angle_alpha   90.00
_cell.angle_beta   90.00
_cell.angle_gamma   90.00
#
_symmetry.space_group_name_H-M   'P 1'
#
loop_
_entity.id
_entity.type
_entity.pdbx_description
1 polymer ?
#
loop_
_entity_poly.entity_id
_entity_poly.type
_entity_poly.pdbx_seq_one_letter_code
_entity_poly.pdbx_strand_id
1 'polypeptide(L)'
;MDYKALSKSELEELLKQEQKAYKKLQKADRHVDMTRGKPSKEQLDISMPMLENAAKCDFMMSGVDARNYGEPAGVKQARELFADLLGVKADEVIAIDGSSLDIMYNVVQFAMQFGVLGSTPWNKLDKVKFICPAPGYDRHFSICENFGIDMITVPMLADGPDMDLVEKLVRLSLIHI
;
A
#
# COMPACT_ATOMS: atom_id res chain seq x y z
N MET A 1 3.08 29.23 -1.21
CA MET A 1 3.81 30.53 -1.43
C MET A 1 4.63 30.37 -2.70
N ASP A 2 4.52 31.27 -3.65
CA ASP A 2 5.36 31.23 -4.86
C ASP A 2 6.63 32.07 -4.63
N TYR A 3 7.73 31.40 -4.34
CA TYR A 3 9.05 32.03 -4.11
C TYR A 3 9.61 32.79 -5.32
N LYS A 4 9.14 32.44 -6.52
CA LYS A 4 9.60 33.11 -7.76
C LYS A 4 9.00 34.50 -7.95
N ALA A 5 7.89 34.77 -7.25
CA ALA A 5 7.22 36.06 -7.28
C ALA A 5 7.77 37.06 -6.26
N LEU A 6 8.66 36.63 -5.36
CA LEU A 6 9.22 37.48 -4.32
C LEU A 6 10.45 38.26 -4.82
N SER A 7 10.60 39.49 -4.38
CA SER A 7 11.81 40.27 -4.56
C SER A 7 12.99 39.72 -3.74
N LYS A 8 14.21 40.10 -4.11
CA LYS A 8 15.43 39.67 -3.38
C LYS A 8 15.36 40.06 -1.90
N SER A 9 14.87 41.25 -1.56
CA SER A 9 14.77 41.71 -0.17
C SER A 9 13.74 40.91 0.64
N GLU A 10 12.62 40.52 0.02
CA GLU A 10 11.60 39.68 0.67
C GLU A 10 12.14 38.27 0.90
N LEU A 11 12.88 37.70 -0.04
CA LEU A 11 13.53 36.40 0.13
C LEU A 11 14.59 36.43 1.23
N GLU A 12 15.40 37.50 1.34
CA GLU A 12 16.40 37.65 2.42
C GLU A 12 15.75 37.77 3.80
N GLU A 13 14.64 38.49 3.91
CA GLU A 13 13.89 38.60 5.18
C GLU A 13 13.23 37.26 5.55
N LEU A 14 12.60 36.58 4.58
CA LEU A 14 12.04 35.25 4.79
C LEU A 14 13.11 34.25 5.23
N LEU A 15 14.27 34.24 4.59
CA LEU A 15 15.41 33.39 4.97
C LEU A 15 15.83 33.61 6.42
N LYS A 16 15.90 34.87 6.89
CA LYS A 16 16.22 35.19 8.29
C LYS A 16 15.16 34.65 9.24
N GLN A 17 13.88 34.75 8.88
CA GLN A 17 12.78 34.24 9.69
C GLN A 17 12.84 32.72 9.79
N GLU A 18 13.02 32.03 8.70
CA GLU A 18 13.14 30.57 8.65
C GLU A 18 14.38 30.06 9.40
N GLN A 19 15.51 30.72 9.24
CA GLN A 19 16.73 30.39 10.01
C GLN A 19 16.52 30.56 11.52
N LYS A 20 15.78 31.58 11.95
CA LYS A 20 15.44 31.79 13.38
C LYS A 20 14.49 30.70 13.89
N ALA A 21 13.48 30.34 13.10
CA ALA A 21 12.55 29.26 13.42
C ALA A 21 13.29 27.91 13.51
N TYR A 22 14.15 27.60 12.56
CA TYR A 22 14.96 26.39 12.56
C TYR A 22 15.86 26.28 13.79
N LYS A 23 16.59 27.36 14.14
CA LYS A 23 17.41 27.40 15.36
C LYS A 23 16.60 27.19 16.65
N LYS A 24 15.35 27.68 16.67
CA LYS A 24 14.44 27.45 17.81
C LYS A 24 14.06 25.96 17.89
N LEU A 25 13.76 25.32 16.76
CA LEU A 25 13.44 23.89 16.71
C LEU A 25 14.65 23.03 17.12
N GLN A 26 15.85 23.36 16.65
CA GLN A 26 17.08 22.65 17.06
C GLN A 26 17.30 22.67 18.58
N LYS A 27 16.96 23.79 19.24
CA LYS A 27 17.10 23.92 20.70
C LYS A 27 15.99 23.23 21.49
N ALA A 28 14.90 22.84 20.82
CA ALA A 28 13.74 22.28 21.49
C ALA A 28 13.92 20.80 21.91
N ASP A 29 15.05 20.19 21.61
CA ASP A 29 15.43 18.81 21.96
C ASP A 29 14.29 17.79 21.71
N ARG A 30 13.67 17.90 20.54
CA ARG A 30 12.57 17.01 20.12
C ARG A 30 13.14 15.85 19.33
N HIS A 31 13.04 14.65 19.90
CA HIS A 31 13.32 13.43 19.17
C HIS A 31 12.08 12.98 18.42
N VAL A 32 12.00 13.29 17.14
CA VAL A 32 10.91 12.86 16.26
C VAL A 32 11.50 11.91 15.22
N ASP A 33 11.11 10.63 15.29
CA ASP A 33 11.47 9.66 14.27
C ASP A 33 10.40 9.71 13.15
N MET A 34 10.81 10.20 11.99
CA MET A 34 9.98 10.28 10.78
C MET A 34 10.35 9.20 9.75
N THR A 35 11.25 8.28 10.09
CA THR A 35 11.76 7.28 9.14
C THR A 35 10.76 6.20 8.82
N ARG A 36 9.80 5.97 9.71
CA ARG A 36 8.76 4.95 9.53
C ARG A 36 7.42 5.40 10.14
N GLY A 37 6.34 5.18 9.40
CA GLY A 37 4.97 5.32 9.91
C GLY A 37 4.62 4.14 10.83
N LYS A 38 4.89 4.28 12.13
CA LYS A 38 4.56 3.29 13.15
C LYS A 38 3.55 3.87 14.13
N PRO A 39 2.55 3.08 14.59
CA PRO A 39 1.73 3.48 15.70
C PRO A 39 2.58 3.74 16.95
N SER A 40 2.20 4.76 17.74
CA SER A 40 2.83 5.01 19.04
C SER A 40 2.46 3.90 20.05
N LYS A 41 3.18 3.86 21.17
CA LYS A 41 2.87 2.92 22.26
C LYS A 41 1.42 3.10 22.74
N GLU A 42 0.98 4.33 22.93
CA GLU A 42 -0.37 4.67 23.39
C GLU A 42 -1.44 4.19 22.39
N GLN A 43 -1.18 4.29 21.09
CA GLN A 43 -2.08 3.76 20.06
C GLN A 43 -2.16 2.23 20.10
N LEU A 44 -1.03 1.56 20.31
CA LEU A 44 -0.99 0.09 20.45
C LEU A 44 -1.69 -0.38 21.72
N ASP A 45 -1.55 0.36 22.82
CA ASP A 45 -2.20 0.04 24.10
C ASP A 45 -3.74 0.04 23.98
N ILE A 46 -4.33 0.79 23.05
CA ILE A 46 -5.79 0.77 22.77
C ILE A 46 -6.26 -0.61 22.31
N SER A 47 -5.40 -1.35 21.59
CA SER A 47 -5.73 -2.67 21.06
C SER A 47 -5.45 -3.81 22.06
N MET A 48 -4.73 -3.57 23.16
CA MET A 48 -4.33 -4.61 24.12
C MET A 48 -5.48 -5.41 24.72
N PRO A 49 -6.68 -4.82 25.02
CA PRO A 49 -7.81 -5.60 25.50
C PRO A 49 -8.28 -6.72 24.56
N MET A 50 -7.90 -6.67 23.28
CA MET A 50 -8.21 -7.77 22.34
C MET A 50 -7.58 -9.10 22.78
N LEU A 51 -6.40 -9.10 23.38
CA LEU A 51 -5.73 -10.31 23.86
C LEU A 51 -6.52 -10.98 24.98
N GLU A 52 -7.09 -10.19 25.90
CA GLU A 52 -7.93 -10.72 26.96
C GLU A 52 -9.25 -11.29 26.41
N ASN A 53 -9.82 -10.62 25.41
CA ASN A 53 -11.03 -11.11 24.75
C ASN A 53 -10.75 -12.39 23.97
N ALA A 54 -9.62 -12.47 23.26
CA ALA A 54 -9.21 -13.66 22.54
C ALA A 54 -9.06 -14.88 23.48
N ALA A 55 -8.50 -14.68 24.68
CA ALA A 55 -8.37 -15.75 25.67
C ALA A 55 -9.71 -16.31 26.18
N LYS A 56 -10.81 -15.56 26.00
CA LYS A 56 -12.16 -15.93 26.45
C LYS A 56 -13.07 -16.37 25.30
N CYS A 57 -12.64 -16.22 24.04
CA CYS A 57 -13.44 -16.57 22.89
C CYS A 57 -13.58 -18.08 22.71
N ASP A 58 -14.73 -18.51 22.21
CA ASP A 58 -14.88 -19.80 21.57
C ASP A 58 -14.24 -19.72 20.18
N PHE A 59 -13.20 -20.52 19.95
CA PHE A 59 -12.51 -20.59 18.66
C PHE A 59 -13.19 -21.52 17.64
N MET A 60 -14.28 -22.20 18.02
CA MET A 60 -15.04 -23.02 17.09
C MET A 60 -15.89 -22.12 16.16
N MET A 61 -15.45 -21.97 14.94
CA MET A 61 -16.07 -21.10 13.93
C MET A 61 -16.61 -21.92 12.78
N SER A 62 -17.96 -22.03 12.67
CA SER A 62 -18.62 -22.82 11.61
C SER A 62 -18.15 -24.27 11.54
N GLY A 63 -17.88 -24.88 12.70
CA GLY A 63 -17.41 -26.26 12.79
C GLY A 63 -15.91 -26.47 12.62
N VAL A 64 -15.15 -25.36 12.46
CA VAL A 64 -13.68 -25.37 12.34
C VAL A 64 -13.08 -24.69 13.56
N ASP A 65 -12.05 -25.31 14.16
CA ASP A 65 -11.27 -24.66 15.20
C ASP A 65 -10.29 -23.68 14.54
N ALA A 66 -10.54 -22.36 14.71
CA ALA A 66 -9.75 -21.30 14.11
C ALA A 66 -8.27 -21.28 14.58
N ARG A 67 -7.89 -22.07 15.57
CA ARG A 67 -6.50 -22.26 15.99
C ARG A 67 -5.77 -23.32 15.16
N ASN A 68 -6.49 -24.04 14.29
CA ASN A 68 -5.93 -25.09 13.45
C ASN A 68 -5.77 -24.59 12.02
N TYR A 69 -5.03 -25.34 11.21
CA TYR A 69 -4.90 -25.10 9.77
C TYR A 69 -6.05 -25.80 9.01
N GLY A 70 -6.21 -25.45 7.71
CA GLY A 70 -7.16 -26.14 6.81
C GLY A 70 -8.13 -25.20 6.08
N GLU A 71 -8.13 -23.91 6.42
CA GLU A 71 -8.97 -22.90 5.76
C GLU A 71 -8.09 -21.95 4.89
N PRO A 72 -7.67 -22.35 3.68
CA PRO A 72 -6.72 -21.58 2.87
C PRO A 72 -7.24 -20.21 2.45
N ALA A 73 -8.55 -20.00 2.41
CA ALA A 73 -9.16 -18.70 2.14
C ALA A 73 -9.42 -17.88 3.42
N GLY A 74 -9.13 -18.44 4.58
CA GLY A 74 -9.50 -17.89 5.89
C GLY A 74 -10.89 -18.31 6.34
N VAL A 75 -11.12 -18.29 7.64
CA VAL A 75 -12.41 -18.69 8.23
C VAL A 75 -13.55 -17.79 7.72
N LYS A 76 -14.74 -18.39 7.59
CA LYS A 76 -15.92 -17.71 7.02
C LYS A 76 -16.20 -16.36 7.68
N GLN A 77 -16.14 -16.30 9.00
CA GLN A 77 -16.45 -15.08 9.76
C GLN A 77 -15.45 -13.95 9.47
N ALA A 78 -14.16 -14.26 9.29
CA ALA A 78 -13.17 -13.26 8.91
C ALA A 78 -13.45 -12.73 7.49
N ARG A 79 -13.78 -13.61 6.54
CA ARG A 79 -14.12 -13.21 5.18
C ARG A 79 -15.40 -12.35 5.13
N GLU A 80 -16.41 -12.70 5.90
CA GLU A 80 -17.65 -11.91 6.00
C GLU A 80 -17.39 -10.51 6.59
N LEU A 81 -16.60 -10.44 7.67
CA LEU A 81 -16.22 -9.16 8.28
C LEU A 81 -15.47 -8.25 7.30
N PHE A 82 -14.47 -8.77 6.61
CA PHE A 82 -13.69 -7.97 5.65
C PHE A 82 -14.47 -7.68 4.37
N ALA A 83 -15.38 -8.54 3.94
CA ALA A 83 -16.26 -8.28 2.81
C ALA A 83 -17.14 -7.05 3.05
N ASP A 84 -17.71 -6.93 4.25
CA ASP A 84 -18.52 -5.78 4.64
C ASP A 84 -17.70 -4.48 4.64
N LEU A 85 -16.49 -4.52 5.21
CA LEU A 85 -15.57 -3.38 5.22
C LEU A 85 -15.10 -2.94 3.82
N LEU A 86 -14.93 -3.91 2.90
CA LEU A 86 -14.45 -3.66 1.53
C LEU A 86 -15.58 -3.39 0.54
N GLY A 87 -16.84 -3.62 0.90
CA GLY A 87 -17.99 -3.48 0.01
C GLY A 87 -18.04 -4.53 -1.10
N VAL A 88 -17.56 -5.75 -0.83
CA VAL A 88 -17.54 -6.89 -1.75
C VAL A 88 -18.26 -8.10 -1.14
N LYS A 89 -18.36 -9.22 -1.86
CA LYS A 89 -18.94 -10.45 -1.33
C LYS A 89 -17.89 -11.27 -0.56
N ALA A 90 -18.32 -12.08 0.40
CA ALA A 90 -17.42 -12.90 1.21
C ALA A 90 -16.66 -13.98 0.40
N ASP A 91 -17.18 -14.41 -0.73
CA ASP A 91 -16.51 -15.33 -1.66
C ASP A 91 -15.43 -14.65 -2.52
N GLU A 92 -15.43 -13.32 -2.57
CA GLU A 92 -14.40 -12.50 -3.21
C GLU A 92 -13.25 -12.12 -2.25
N VAL A 93 -13.34 -12.54 -0.97
CA VAL A 93 -12.32 -12.25 0.06
C VAL A 93 -11.50 -13.48 0.39
N ILE A 94 -10.20 -13.29 0.41
CA ILE A 94 -9.23 -14.26 0.95
C ILE A 94 -8.53 -13.56 2.13
N ALA A 95 -8.76 -14.09 3.34
CA ALA A 95 -8.18 -13.56 4.58
C ALA A 95 -6.96 -14.40 4.96
N ILE A 96 -5.81 -14.04 4.42
CA ILE A 96 -4.53 -14.70 4.64
C ILE A 96 -3.47 -13.69 5.03
N ASP A 97 -2.40 -14.15 5.68
CA ASP A 97 -1.21 -13.38 6.00
C ASP A 97 -1.44 -12.08 6.79
N GLY A 98 -0.44 -11.66 7.52
CA GLY A 98 -0.36 -10.39 8.25
C GLY A 98 0.47 -9.30 7.53
N SER A 99 1.00 -9.60 6.33
CA SER A 99 1.84 -8.71 5.55
C SER A 99 1.23 -8.43 4.18
N SER A 100 0.72 -7.21 3.99
CA SER A 100 0.19 -6.79 2.69
C SER A 100 1.26 -6.81 1.58
N LEU A 101 2.52 -6.59 1.92
CA LEU A 101 3.62 -6.64 0.96
C LEU A 101 3.85 -8.06 0.43
N ASP A 102 3.80 -9.07 1.31
CA ASP A 102 3.94 -10.48 0.92
C ASP A 102 2.76 -10.90 0.03
N ILE A 103 1.55 -10.47 0.38
CA ILE A 103 0.35 -10.72 -0.45
C ILE A 103 0.53 -10.10 -1.84
N MET A 104 0.95 -8.85 -1.94
CA MET A 104 1.18 -8.18 -3.23
C MET A 104 2.26 -8.88 -4.06
N TYR A 105 3.36 -9.28 -3.43
CA TYR A 105 4.40 -10.05 -4.09
C TYR A 105 3.87 -11.38 -4.63
N ASN A 106 3.13 -12.13 -3.81
CA ASN A 106 2.56 -13.41 -4.17
C ASN A 106 1.55 -13.29 -5.32
N VAL A 107 0.71 -12.25 -5.34
CA VAL A 107 -0.24 -12.00 -6.44
C VAL A 107 0.51 -11.82 -7.77
N VAL A 108 1.56 -11.01 -7.78
CA VAL A 108 2.39 -10.84 -8.99
C VAL A 108 3.11 -12.13 -9.35
N GLN A 109 3.66 -12.85 -8.36
CA GLN A 109 4.31 -14.13 -8.58
C GLN A 109 3.36 -15.17 -9.21
N PHE A 110 2.12 -15.27 -8.73
CA PHE A 110 1.13 -16.17 -9.33
C PHE A 110 0.80 -15.76 -10.76
N ALA A 111 0.64 -14.47 -11.03
CA ALA A 111 0.43 -14.01 -12.40
C ALA A 111 1.60 -14.37 -13.32
N MET A 112 2.83 -14.23 -12.83
CA MET A 112 4.04 -14.64 -13.57
C MET A 112 4.08 -16.14 -13.84
N GLN A 113 3.67 -16.97 -12.89
CA GLN A 113 3.79 -18.44 -13.00
C GLN A 113 2.59 -19.11 -13.67
N PHE A 114 1.39 -18.63 -13.40
CA PHE A 114 0.15 -19.31 -13.77
C PHE A 114 -0.77 -18.49 -14.68
N GLY A 115 -0.48 -17.20 -14.84
CA GLY A 115 -1.38 -16.27 -15.53
C GLY A 115 -2.53 -15.82 -14.63
N VAL A 116 -3.40 -14.95 -15.16
CA VAL A 116 -4.57 -14.41 -14.48
C VAL A 116 -5.81 -14.84 -15.24
N LEU A 117 -6.82 -15.37 -14.53
CA LEU A 117 -8.10 -15.79 -15.10
C LEU A 117 -7.97 -16.71 -16.34
N GLY A 118 -7.01 -17.61 -16.32
CA GLY A 118 -6.76 -18.55 -17.44
C GLY A 118 -5.95 -17.97 -18.61
N SER A 119 -5.39 -16.76 -18.45
CA SER A 119 -4.48 -16.17 -19.43
C SER A 119 -3.13 -16.89 -19.46
N THR A 120 -2.35 -16.60 -20.49
CA THR A 120 -0.95 -17.04 -20.56
C THR A 120 -0.16 -16.52 -19.34
N PRO A 121 0.66 -17.37 -18.67
CA PRO A 121 1.58 -16.93 -17.63
C PRO A 121 2.44 -15.76 -18.09
N TRP A 122 2.55 -14.74 -17.27
CA TRP A 122 3.26 -13.51 -17.67
C TRP A 122 4.73 -13.75 -18.01
N ASN A 123 5.39 -14.74 -17.39
CA ASN A 123 6.76 -15.10 -17.69
C ASN A 123 6.94 -15.74 -19.09
N LYS A 124 5.85 -16.06 -19.79
CA LYS A 124 5.85 -16.58 -21.17
C LYS A 124 5.49 -15.52 -22.21
N LEU A 125 5.20 -14.31 -21.78
CA LEU A 125 4.95 -13.17 -22.65
C LEU A 125 6.29 -12.51 -23.00
N ASP A 126 6.39 -11.99 -24.21
CA ASP A 126 7.60 -11.27 -24.66
C ASP A 126 7.88 -10.05 -23.78
N LYS A 127 6.82 -9.40 -23.28
CA LYS A 127 6.93 -8.19 -22.50
C LYS A 127 5.71 -8.02 -21.58
N VAL A 128 5.98 -7.74 -20.32
CA VAL A 128 4.96 -7.33 -19.33
C VAL A 128 5.20 -5.88 -18.94
N LYS A 129 4.14 -5.10 -18.85
CA LYS A 129 4.19 -3.69 -18.45
C LYS A 129 3.26 -3.45 -17.27
N PHE A 130 3.65 -2.55 -16.38
CA PHE A 130 2.87 -2.17 -15.20
C PHE A 130 2.75 -0.65 -15.12
N ILE A 131 1.54 -0.13 -14.95
CA ILE A 131 1.31 1.30 -14.73
C ILE A 131 1.61 1.61 -13.27
N CYS A 132 2.54 2.52 -13.05
CA CYS A 132 3.07 2.88 -11.74
C CYS A 132 2.81 4.37 -11.45
N PRO A 133 1.76 4.72 -10.70
CA PRO A 133 1.57 6.08 -10.24
C PRO A 133 2.72 6.53 -9.35
N ALA A 134 3.28 7.72 -9.65
CA ALA A 134 4.40 8.28 -8.90
C ALA A 134 4.13 9.76 -8.53
N PRO A 135 4.46 10.21 -7.31
CA PRO A 135 5.11 9.43 -6.25
C PRO A 135 4.20 8.32 -5.69
N GLY A 136 4.78 7.19 -5.31
CA GLY A 136 4.08 6.02 -4.80
C GLY A 136 4.93 5.25 -3.78
N TYR A 137 4.42 4.11 -3.33
CA TYR A 137 5.14 3.27 -2.40
C TYR A 137 6.23 2.48 -3.13
N ASP A 138 7.49 2.69 -2.76
CA ASP A 138 8.68 2.17 -3.44
C ASP A 138 8.72 0.63 -3.55
N ARG A 139 8.09 -0.09 -2.62
CA ARG A 139 8.04 -1.55 -2.61
C ARG A 139 7.26 -2.13 -3.79
N HIS A 140 6.23 -1.43 -4.26
CA HIS A 140 5.50 -1.84 -5.47
C HIS A 140 6.42 -1.82 -6.70
N PHE A 141 7.27 -0.80 -6.80
CA PHE A 141 8.24 -0.68 -7.89
C PHE A 141 9.31 -1.78 -7.79
N SER A 142 9.79 -2.05 -6.58
CA SER A 142 10.77 -3.14 -6.35
C SER A 142 10.22 -4.53 -6.71
N ILE A 143 8.93 -4.78 -6.54
CA ILE A 143 8.30 -6.02 -7.00
C ILE A 143 8.36 -6.10 -8.54
N CYS A 144 8.01 -5.02 -9.24
CA CYS A 144 8.10 -4.97 -10.69
C CYS A 144 9.53 -5.19 -11.18
N GLU A 145 10.52 -4.54 -10.55
CA GLU A 145 11.94 -4.72 -10.87
C GLU A 145 12.39 -6.16 -10.67
N ASN A 146 11.99 -6.79 -9.57
CA ASN A 146 12.35 -8.18 -9.27
C ASN A 146 11.87 -9.17 -10.32
N PHE A 147 10.71 -8.93 -10.93
CA PHE A 147 10.15 -9.78 -11.97
C PHE A 147 10.50 -9.32 -13.40
N GLY A 148 11.30 -8.28 -13.57
CA GLY A 148 11.65 -7.74 -14.88
C GLY A 148 10.48 -7.12 -15.63
N ILE A 149 9.50 -6.61 -14.92
CA ILE A 149 8.31 -5.95 -15.46
C ILE A 149 8.65 -4.50 -15.81
N ASP A 150 8.37 -4.07 -17.02
CA ASP A 150 8.56 -2.69 -17.45
C ASP A 150 7.56 -1.76 -16.75
N MET A 151 8.05 -0.78 -16.03
CA MET A 151 7.22 0.21 -15.35
C MET A 151 6.93 1.41 -16.24
N ILE A 152 5.65 1.78 -16.34
CA ILE A 152 5.19 3.01 -16.99
C ILE A 152 4.75 3.98 -15.91
N THR A 153 5.53 5.02 -15.69
CA THR A 153 5.21 6.03 -14.68
C THR A 153 4.07 6.94 -15.12
N VAL A 154 3.10 7.13 -14.24
CA VAL A 154 2.00 8.08 -14.38
C VAL A 154 2.06 9.08 -13.22
N PRO A 155 1.97 10.40 -13.48
CA PRO A 155 2.03 11.39 -12.42
C PRO A 155 0.80 11.33 -11.49
N MET A 156 1.01 11.66 -10.22
CA MET A 156 -0.06 11.90 -9.26
C MET A 156 -0.48 13.37 -9.35
N LEU A 157 -1.77 13.61 -9.53
CA LEU A 157 -2.42 14.92 -9.47
C LEU A 157 -2.97 15.18 -8.06
N ALA A 158 -3.68 16.28 -7.88
CA ALA A 158 -4.23 16.67 -6.59
C ALA A 158 -5.34 15.70 -6.07
N ASP A 159 -6.00 15.02 -6.98
CA ASP A 159 -7.16 14.13 -6.75
C ASP A 159 -6.87 12.65 -7.06
N GLY A 160 -5.65 12.32 -7.43
CA GLY A 160 -5.24 10.95 -7.72
C GLY A 160 -4.29 10.82 -8.91
N PRO A 161 -4.11 9.62 -9.47
CA PRO A 161 -3.33 9.43 -10.70
C PRO A 161 -3.93 10.20 -11.88
N ASP A 162 -3.09 10.64 -12.82
CA ASP A 162 -3.55 11.20 -14.09
C ASP A 162 -4.32 10.14 -14.90
N MET A 163 -5.64 10.08 -14.67
CA MET A 163 -6.49 9.07 -15.29
C MET A 163 -6.67 9.27 -16.81
N ASP A 164 -6.54 10.49 -17.32
CA ASP A 164 -6.57 10.75 -18.75
C ASP A 164 -5.36 10.12 -19.43
N LEU A 165 -4.20 10.21 -18.79
CA LEU A 165 -2.98 9.55 -19.27
C LEU A 165 -3.10 8.02 -19.13
N VAL A 166 -3.64 7.51 -18.02
CA VAL A 166 -3.89 6.06 -17.84
C VAL A 166 -4.79 5.53 -18.95
N GLU A 167 -5.92 6.18 -19.22
CA GLU A 167 -6.85 5.74 -20.27
C GLU A 167 -6.19 5.74 -21.66
N LYS A 168 -5.40 6.77 -21.96
CA LYS A 168 -4.64 6.85 -23.22
C LYS A 168 -3.63 5.70 -23.36
N LEU A 169 -2.92 5.36 -22.27
CA LEU A 169 -1.96 4.25 -22.25
C LEU A 169 -2.66 2.90 -22.46
N VAL A 170 -3.80 2.68 -21.81
CA VAL A 170 -4.59 1.44 -21.96
C VAL A 170 -5.13 1.30 -23.40
N ARG A 171 -5.66 2.37 -23.98
CA ARG A 171 -6.18 2.37 -25.37
C ARG A 171 -5.11 2.09 -26.41
N LEU A 172 -3.85 2.41 -26.16
CA LEU A 172 -2.74 2.14 -27.07
C LEU A 172 -2.33 0.67 -27.11
N SER A 173 -3.09 -0.24 -26.52
CA SER A 173 -2.82 -1.69 -26.44
C SER A 173 -1.44 -2.01 -25.83
N LEU A 174 -0.93 -1.14 -25.01
CA LEU A 174 0.33 -1.36 -24.31
C LEU A 174 0.18 -2.35 -23.15
N ILE A 175 -1.06 -2.72 -22.84
CA ILE A 175 -1.42 -3.67 -21.80
C ILE A 175 -2.24 -4.76 -22.44
N HIS A 176 -1.61 -5.86 -22.80
CA HIS A 176 -2.28 -7.14 -22.95
C HIS A 176 -2.20 -7.82 -21.59
N ILE A 177 -3.23 -7.58 -20.78
CA ILE A 177 -3.49 -8.36 -19.56
C ILE A 177 -4.45 -9.47 -19.92
#